data_cc132c317e8d08ae869a3f7692083e16
#
_entry.id   cc132c317e8d08ae869a3f7692083e16
#
_cell.length_a   1.000
_cell.length_b   1.000
_cell.length_c   1.000
_cell.angle_alpha   90.00
_cell.angle_beta   90.00
_cell.angle_gamma   90.00
#
_symmetry.space_group_name_H-M   'P 1'
#
loop_
_entity.id
_entity.type
_entity.pdbx_description
1 polymer ?
#
loop_
_entity_poly.entity_id
_entity_poly.type
_entity_poly.pdbx_seq_one_letter_code
_entity_poly.pdbx_strand_id
1 'polypeptide(L)'
;LHIGAGNDKVEIGGMDNPIIRNPLTHEPYIPGSSIKGKMRSLMEWKFDKLKSTGGKVCFCGLPECKVCRVFGSANTKSEEAKDRGPTRLIVRDAVLTKEWKEKFRNGNSIVEEKNENSLNRITAEANPRPIERIVPGVEFDFEISYRVIDTGDNGETDKKYFKEVVLESLKLLQDDYL
;
A
#
# COMPACT_ATOMS: atom_id res chain seq x y z
N LEU A 1 -1.71 8.39 -10.39
CA LEU A 1 -1.35 7.21 -9.60
C LEU A 1 -0.95 6.05 -10.51
N HIS A 2 0.19 5.40 -10.23
CA HIS A 2 0.61 4.17 -10.90
C HIS A 2 0.82 3.06 -9.88
N ILE A 3 0.14 1.93 -10.06
CA ILE A 3 0.38 0.67 -9.36
C ILE A 3 0.46 -0.41 -10.41
N GLY A 4 1.67 -0.95 -10.64
CA GLY A 4 1.93 -1.90 -11.71
C GLY A 4 1.20 -3.23 -11.55
N ALA A 5 0.81 -3.81 -12.67
CA ALA A 5 0.09 -5.09 -12.72
C ALA A 5 0.98 -6.32 -12.46
N GLY A 6 2.30 -6.15 -12.32
CA GLY A 6 3.24 -7.29 -12.33
C GLY A 6 3.46 -7.88 -13.73
N ASN A 7 4.41 -8.80 -13.84
CA ASN A 7 4.88 -9.30 -15.15
C ASN A 7 4.01 -10.42 -15.76
N ASP A 8 2.81 -10.68 -15.28
CA ASP A 8 2.03 -11.85 -15.68
C ASP A 8 1.46 -11.80 -17.10
N LYS A 9 1.54 -10.66 -17.79
CA LYS A 9 1.12 -10.53 -19.17
C LYS A 9 2.03 -9.59 -19.96
N VAL A 10 3.13 -10.11 -20.44
CA VAL A 10 3.88 -9.45 -21.51
C VAL A 10 3.18 -9.79 -22.84
N GLU A 11 2.28 -8.92 -23.29
CA GLU A 11 1.75 -9.00 -24.66
C GLU A 11 2.80 -8.40 -25.60
N ILE A 12 3.13 -9.12 -26.67
CA ILE A 12 4.04 -8.62 -27.71
C ILE A 12 3.39 -7.38 -28.33
N GLY A 13 4.01 -6.20 -28.11
CA GLY A 13 3.46 -4.91 -28.55
C GLY A 13 2.53 -4.23 -27.52
N GLY A 14 2.39 -4.79 -26.32
CA GLY A 14 1.67 -4.16 -25.21
C GLY A 14 2.52 -3.13 -24.47
N MET A 15 1.89 -2.42 -23.52
CA MET A 15 2.56 -1.44 -22.67
C MET A 15 3.47 -2.16 -21.65
N ASP A 16 4.72 -1.71 -21.52
CA ASP A 16 5.71 -2.35 -20.65
C ASP A 16 5.33 -2.32 -19.15
N ASN A 17 4.60 -1.28 -18.74
CA ASN A 17 4.20 -1.07 -17.34
C ASN A 17 2.71 -0.67 -17.24
N PRO A 18 1.77 -1.61 -17.42
CA PRO A 18 0.35 -1.33 -17.25
C PRO A 18 -0.01 -1.22 -15.75
N ILE A 19 -1.09 -0.48 -15.45
CA ILE A 19 -1.67 -0.46 -14.10
C ILE A 19 -2.44 -1.76 -13.81
N ILE A 20 -2.54 -2.09 -12.53
CA ILE A 20 -3.34 -3.24 -12.10
C ILE A 20 -4.84 -2.99 -12.31
N ARG A 21 -5.52 -4.00 -12.84
CA ARG A 21 -6.95 -3.99 -13.16
C ARG A 21 -7.63 -5.25 -12.68
N ASN A 22 -8.89 -5.14 -12.35
CA ASN A 22 -9.72 -6.32 -12.07
C ASN A 22 -9.82 -7.18 -13.35
N PRO A 23 -9.49 -8.48 -13.30
CA PRO A 23 -9.47 -9.33 -14.48
C PRO A 23 -10.84 -9.56 -15.13
N LEU A 24 -11.94 -9.34 -14.40
CA LEU A 24 -13.30 -9.53 -14.88
C LEU A 24 -13.91 -8.25 -15.46
N THR A 25 -13.72 -7.13 -14.74
CA THR A 25 -14.36 -5.85 -15.11
C THR A 25 -13.43 -4.91 -15.86
N HIS A 26 -12.12 -5.20 -15.87
CA HIS A 26 -11.04 -4.34 -16.37
C HIS A 26 -10.96 -2.95 -15.70
N GLU A 27 -11.75 -2.74 -14.65
CA GLU A 27 -11.70 -1.53 -13.83
C GLU A 27 -10.37 -1.48 -13.04
N PRO A 28 -9.66 -0.35 -13.05
CA PRO A 28 -8.49 -0.19 -12.21
C PRO A 28 -8.88 -0.14 -10.73
N TYR A 29 -8.01 -0.64 -9.87
CA TYR A 29 -8.20 -0.60 -8.43
C TYR A 29 -6.86 -0.42 -7.71
N ILE A 30 -6.90 -0.08 -6.44
CA ILE A 30 -5.70 0.01 -5.60
C ILE A 30 -5.70 -1.19 -4.66
N PRO A 31 -4.75 -2.14 -4.78
CA PRO A 31 -4.69 -3.28 -3.88
C PRO A 31 -4.52 -2.84 -2.42
N GLY A 32 -5.34 -3.38 -1.53
CA GLY A 32 -5.24 -3.11 -0.09
C GLY A 32 -3.87 -3.49 0.48
N SER A 33 -3.23 -4.49 -0.11
CA SER A 33 -1.85 -4.88 0.23
C SER A 33 -0.83 -3.78 -0.09
N SER A 34 -1.00 -3.05 -1.20
CA SER A 34 -0.14 -1.93 -1.60
C SER A 34 -0.29 -0.76 -0.64
N ILE A 35 -1.53 -0.39 -0.31
CA ILE A 35 -1.81 0.66 0.69
C ILE A 35 -1.23 0.27 2.04
N LYS A 36 -1.55 -0.93 2.53
CA LYS A 36 -1.06 -1.44 3.81
C LYS A 36 0.48 -1.51 3.86
N GLY A 37 1.10 -1.94 2.77
CA GLY A 37 2.56 -2.01 2.64
C GLY A 37 3.20 -0.64 2.73
N LYS A 38 2.64 0.36 2.05
CA LYS A 38 3.13 1.73 2.10
C LYS A 38 2.94 2.37 3.48
N MET A 39 1.75 2.23 4.08
CA MET A 39 1.49 2.67 5.45
C MET A 39 2.51 2.08 6.43
N ARG A 40 2.77 0.77 6.32
CA ARG A 40 3.76 0.08 7.14
C ARG A 40 5.16 0.65 6.96
N SER A 41 5.62 0.82 5.73
CA SER A 41 6.93 1.37 5.40
C SER A 41 7.13 2.75 6.02
N LEU A 42 6.13 3.64 5.90
CA LEU A 42 6.16 4.98 6.51
C LEU A 42 6.30 4.92 8.03
N MET A 43 5.58 4.00 8.68
CA MET A 43 5.68 3.85 10.14
C MET A 43 6.98 3.18 10.58
N GLU A 44 7.57 2.31 9.77
CA GLU A 44 8.91 1.75 10.03
C GLU A 44 9.98 2.84 9.98
N TRP A 45 9.89 3.78 9.04
CA TRP A 45 10.73 4.98 9.01
C TRP A 45 10.51 5.85 10.24
N LYS A 46 9.25 6.21 10.53
CA LYS A 46 8.90 7.10 11.65
C LYS A 46 9.36 6.55 13.01
N PHE A 47 9.29 5.25 13.21
CA PHE A 47 9.71 4.60 14.46
C PHE A 47 11.16 4.11 14.46
N ASP A 48 11.98 4.54 13.47
CA ASP A 48 13.40 4.19 13.34
C ASP A 48 13.66 2.66 13.38
N LYS A 49 12.75 1.87 12.78
CA LYS A 49 12.89 0.41 12.73
C LYS A 49 13.90 -0.07 11.70
N LEU A 50 14.18 0.73 10.68
CA LEU A 50 15.02 0.33 9.54
C LEU A 50 16.49 0.15 9.92
N LYS A 51 17.03 0.95 10.85
CA LYS A 51 18.41 0.79 11.31
C LYS A 51 18.64 -0.57 11.95
N SER A 52 17.73 -1.01 12.80
CA SER A 52 17.83 -2.31 13.50
C SER A 52 17.62 -3.52 12.59
N THR A 53 16.99 -3.33 11.44
CA THR A 53 16.66 -4.40 10.49
C THR A 53 17.58 -4.42 9.26
N GLY A 54 18.53 -3.47 9.15
CA GLY A 54 19.36 -3.32 7.97
C GLY A 54 18.55 -2.99 6.71
N GLY A 55 17.49 -2.20 6.84
CA GLY A 55 16.60 -1.80 5.76
C GLY A 55 15.52 -2.84 5.40
N LYS A 56 15.47 -3.96 6.11
CA LYS A 56 14.43 -4.98 5.91
C LYS A 56 13.16 -4.65 6.71
N VAL A 57 12.06 -5.27 6.32
CA VAL A 57 10.78 -5.19 7.03
C VAL A 57 10.94 -5.62 8.49
N CYS A 58 10.37 -4.87 9.42
CA CYS A 58 10.39 -5.22 10.82
C CYS A 58 9.59 -6.50 11.08
N PHE A 59 10.24 -7.55 11.58
CA PHE A 59 9.63 -8.83 11.90
C PHE A 59 9.96 -9.33 13.30
N CYS A 60 10.27 -8.41 14.25
CA CYS A 60 10.60 -8.78 15.63
C CYS A 60 9.49 -9.61 16.29
N GLY A 61 8.23 -9.36 15.93
CA GLY A 61 7.10 -10.11 16.46
C GLY A 61 6.67 -9.74 17.89
N LEU A 62 7.36 -8.82 18.55
CA LEU A 62 7.11 -8.45 19.94
C LEU A 62 5.71 -7.83 20.14
N PRO A 63 5.02 -8.12 21.25
CA PRO A 63 3.69 -7.59 21.55
C PRO A 63 3.63 -6.05 21.63
N GLU A 64 4.69 -5.44 22.16
CA GLU A 64 4.83 -3.98 22.28
C GLU A 64 5.30 -3.29 21.00
N CYS A 65 5.73 -4.06 19.98
CA CYS A 65 6.13 -3.46 18.73
C CYS A 65 4.92 -2.94 17.97
N LYS A 66 4.75 -1.62 17.92
CA LYS A 66 3.64 -0.93 17.25
C LYS A 66 3.45 -1.39 15.81
N VAL A 67 4.54 -1.52 15.05
CA VAL A 67 4.50 -1.96 13.64
C VAL A 67 4.03 -3.40 13.52
N CYS A 68 4.69 -4.34 14.24
CA CYS A 68 4.35 -5.75 14.15
C CYS A 68 2.95 -6.07 14.70
N ARG A 69 2.50 -5.35 15.74
CA ARG A 69 1.16 -5.54 16.31
C ARG A 69 0.07 -5.05 15.36
N VAL A 70 0.24 -3.89 14.76
CA VAL A 70 -0.75 -3.30 13.85
C VAL A 70 -0.75 -3.97 12.47
N PHE A 71 0.40 -4.05 11.82
CA PHE A 71 0.49 -4.53 10.44
C PHE A 71 0.70 -6.04 10.31
N GLY A 72 1.07 -6.71 11.39
CA GLY A 72 1.41 -8.13 11.40
C GLY A 72 2.91 -8.39 11.31
N SER A 73 3.32 -9.64 11.56
CA SER A 73 4.71 -10.09 11.42
C SER A 73 4.74 -11.55 11.00
N ALA A 74 5.70 -11.91 10.16
CA ALA A 74 5.96 -13.29 9.76
C ALA A 74 6.61 -14.11 10.90
N ASN A 75 7.16 -13.45 11.93
CA ASN A 75 7.66 -14.15 13.10
C ASN A 75 6.49 -14.64 13.95
N THR A 76 6.23 -15.94 13.91
CA THR A 76 5.14 -16.62 14.64
C THR A 76 5.66 -17.72 15.58
N LYS A 77 6.99 -17.90 15.63
CA LYS A 77 7.60 -19.05 16.32
C LYS A 77 7.98 -18.78 17.77
N SER A 78 8.14 -17.52 18.20
CA SER A 78 8.45 -17.18 19.59
C SER A 78 7.19 -17.14 20.45
N GLU A 79 7.30 -17.42 21.75
CA GLU A 79 6.19 -17.28 22.70
C GLU A 79 5.65 -15.86 22.72
N GLU A 80 6.53 -14.85 22.64
CA GLU A 80 6.16 -13.43 22.55
C GLU A 80 5.30 -13.13 21.32
N ALA A 81 5.52 -13.84 20.21
CA ALA A 81 4.69 -13.69 19.01
C ALA A 81 3.26 -14.21 19.22
N LYS A 82 3.06 -15.19 20.09
CA LYS A 82 1.73 -15.67 20.50
C LYS A 82 1.01 -14.61 21.31
N ASP A 83 1.69 -13.96 22.24
CA ASP A 83 1.12 -12.90 23.09
C ASP A 83 0.73 -11.65 22.29
N ARG A 84 1.43 -11.37 21.18
CA ARG A 84 1.04 -10.32 20.25
C ARG A 84 -0.33 -10.56 19.65
N GLY A 85 -0.65 -11.82 19.35
CA GLY A 85 -1.86 -12.22 18.63
C GLY A 85 -1.89 -11.79 17.13
N PRO A 86 -3.06 -11.84 16.49
CA PRO A 86 -3.22 -11.56 15.06
C PRO A 86 -3.03 -10.09 14.72
N THR A 87 -2.80 -9.79 13.43
CA THR A 87 -2.74 -8.41 12.92
C THR A 87 -4.01 -7.63 13.24
N ARG A 88 -3.88 -6.35 13.61
CA ARG A 88 -5.01 -5.47 13.93
C ARG A 88 -5.61 -4.82 12.70
N LEU A 89 -4.78 -4.43 11.73
CA LEU A 89 -5.21 -3.67 10.56
C LEU A 89 -5.51 -4.59 9.37
N ILE A 90 -6.72 -4.46 8.84
CA ILE A 90 -7.16 -5.05 7.57
C ILE A 90 -7.45 -3.89 6.63
N VAL A 91 -6.83 -3.90 5.46
CA VAL A 91 -7.05 -2.92 4.39
C VAL A 91 -7.64 -3.66 3.21
N ARG A 92 -8.80 -3.22 2.75
CA ARG A 92 -9.45 -3.77 1.57
C ARG A 92 -8.95 -3.09 0.31
N ASP A 93 -9.17 -3.74 -0.84
CA ASP A 93 -8.88 -3.13 -2.13
C ASP A 93 -9.76 -1.89 -2.32
N ALA A 94 -9.16 -0.77 -2.70
CA ALA A 94 -9.88 0.44 -3.01
C ALA A 94 -10.33 0.38 -4.48
N VAL A 95 -11.64 0.39 -4.67
CA VAL A 95 -12.28 0.32 -6.00
C VAL A 95 -12.77 1.71 -6.40
N LEU A 96 -12.94 1.94 -7.71
CA LEU A 96 -13.52 3.20 -8.20
C LEU A 96 -14.83 3.52 -7.47
N THR A 97 -15.07 4.78 -7.14
CA THR A 97 -16.36 5.24 -6.65
C THR A 97 -17.47 4.97 -7.68
N LYS A 98 -18.72 4.98 -7.25
CA LYS A 98 -19.85 4.73 -8.15
C LYS A 98 -19.84 5.66 -9.38
N GLU A 99 -19.56 6.94 -9.16
CA GLU A 99 -19.47 7.93 -10.24
C GLU A 99 -18.37 7.60 -11.24
N TRP A 100 -17.18 7.25 -10.76
CA TRP A 100 -16.04 6.92 -11.62
C TRP A 100 -16.19 5.58 -12.34
N LYS A 101 -16.90 4.61 -11.74
CA LYS A 101 -17.29 3.37 -12.43
C LYS A 101 -18.22 3.65 -13.60
N GLU A 102 -19.21 4.51 -13.42
CA GLU A 102 -20.14 4.89 -14.49
C GLU A 102 -19.41 5.63 -15.62
N LYS A 103 -18.53 6.59 -15.30
CA LYS A 103 -17.69 7.28 -16.29
C LYS A 103 -16.83 6.30 -17.07
N PHE A 104 -16.16 5.38 -16.40
CA PHE A 104 -15.31 4.36 -17.03
C PHE A 104 -16.12 3.46 -17.97
N ARG A 105 -17.27 2.96 -17.54
CA ARG A 105 -18.15 2.11 -18.36
C ARG A 105 -18.74 2.82 -19.56
N ASN A 106 -18.92 4.12 -19.48
CA ASN A 106 -19.36 4.98 -20.57
C ASN A 106 -18.22 5.35 -21.56
N GLY A 107 -17.04 4.75 -21.39
CA GLY A 107 -15.92 4.93 -22.30
C GLY A 107 -15.03 6.15 -22.02
N ASN A 108 -15.22 6.82 -20.88
CA ASN A 108 -14.31 7.91 -20.50
C ASN A 108 -12.94 7.32 -20.16
N SER A 109 -11.89 7.85 -20.77
CA SER A 109 -10.53 7.48 -20.42
C SER A 109 -10.18 8.07 -19.04
N ILE A 110 -9.92 7.19 -18.07
CA ILE A 110 -9.43 7.56 -16.73
C ILE A 110 -7.97 7.18 -16.54
N VAL A 111 -7.33 6.78 -17.63
CA VAL A 111 -5.96 6.30 -17.69
C VAL A 111 -5.24 7.02 -18.79
N GLU A 112 -4.01 7.39 -18.56
CA GLU A 112 -3.13 8.03 -19.54
C GLU A 112 -1.77 7.33 -19.60
N GLU A 113 -1.13 7.40 -20.74
CA GLU A 113 0.27 7.02 -20.90
C GLU A 113 1.15 8.22 -20.58
N LYS A 114 2.17 7.98 -19.74
CA LYS A 114 3.20 8.97 -19.43
C LYS A 114 4.55 8.41 -19.80
N ASN A 115 5.28 9.11 -20.64
CA ASN A 115 6.68 8.78 -20.92
C ASN A 115 7.58 9.30 -19.79
N GLU A 116 8.28 8.39 -19.13
CA GLU A 116 9.36 8.70 -18.20
C GLU A 116 10.70 8.45 -18.87
N ASN A 117 11.68 9.31 -18.57
CA ASN A 117 13.01 9.19 -19.12
C ASN A 117 14.05 9.17 -18.02
N SER A 118 14.85 8.12 -17.97
CA SER A 118 16.03 8.03 -17.12
C SER A 118 17.24 8.48 -17.89
N LEU A 119 17.86 9.59 -17.46
CA LEU A 119 19.06 10.15 -18.09
C LEU A 119 20.32 9.79 -17.30
N ASN A 120 21.29 9.21 -17.97
CA ASN A 120 22.66 9.15 -17.44
C ASN A 120 23.27 10.57 -17.50
N ARG A 121 23.53 11.14 -16.34
CA ARG A 121 23.99 12.53 -16.26
C ARG A 121 25.42 12.75 -16.74
N ILE A 122 26.19 11.70 -16.96
CA ILE A 122 27.57 11.75 -17.47
C ILE A 122 27.59 11.56 -18.99
N THR A 123 26.90 10.52 -19.49
CA THR A 123 26.91 10.16 -20.92
C THR A 123 25.80 10.80 -21.71
N ALA A 124 24.83 11.45 -21.05
CA ALA A 124 23.58 11.95 -21.62
C ALA A 124 22.72 10.88 -22.32
N GLU A 125 23.01 9.61 -22.06
CA GLU A 125 22.23 8.49 -22.58
C GLU A 125 20.83 8.52 -21.97
N ALA A 126 19.81 8.47 -22.83
CA ALA A 126 18.40 8.50 -22.48
C ALA A 126 17.80 7.09 -22.56
N ASN A 127 17.07 6.69 -21.54
CA ASN A 127 16.29 5.44 -21.53
C ASN A 127 14.81 5.76 -21.29
N PRO A 128 14.05 6.10 -22.36
CA PRO A 128 12.63 6.39 -22.26
C PRO A 128 11.85 5.10 -22.02
N ARG A 129 10.84 5.19 -21.15
CA ARG A 129 9.91 4.10 -20.86
C ARG A 129 8.49 4.64 -20.72
N PRO A 130 7.52 4.10 -21.44
CA PRO A 130 6.12 4.43 -21.23
C PRO A 130 5.62 3.75 -19.94
N ILE A 131 4.87 4.50 -19.14
CA ILE A 131 4.13 3.97 -17.99
C ILE A 131 2.67 4.37 -18.11
N GLU A 132 1.79 3.46 -17.77
CA GLU A 132 0.37 3.76 -17.63
C GLU A 132 0.10 4.34 -16.23
N ARG A 133 -0.76 5.35 -16.12
CA ARG A 133 -1.16 5.89 -14.82
C ARG A 133 -2.61 6.34 -14.82
N ILE A 134 -3.24 6.32 -13.66
CA ILE A 134 -4.56 6.90 -13.42
C ILE A 134 -4.43 8.43 -13.46
N VAL A 135 -5.31 9.10 -14.20
CA VAL A 135 -5.33 10.57 -14.28
C VAL A 135 -5.65 11.20 -12.91
N PRO A 136 -5.14 12.41 -12.61
CA PRO A 136 -5.50 13.11 -11.40
C PRO A 136 -7.02 13.35 -11.28
N GLY A 137 -7.53 13.31 -10.05
CA GLY A 137 -8.93 13.56 -9.74
C GLY A 137 -9.83 12.32 -9.77
N VAL A 138 -9.31 11.15 -10.17
CA VAL A 138 -10.08 9.89 -10.05
C VAL A 138 -10.15 9.48 -8.59
N GLU A 139 -11.35 9.11 -8.14
CA GLU A 139 -11.63 8.76 -6.75
C GLU A 139 -11.87 7.26 -6.59
N PHE A 140 -11.40 6.74 -5.45
CA PHE A 140 -11.56 5.35 -5.06
C PHE A 140 -12.21 5.25 -3.68
N ASP A 141 -13.15 4.33 -3.52
CA ASP A 141 -13.71 3.97 -2.22
C ASP A 141 -12.66 3.20 -1.41
N PHE A 142 -12.35 3.69 -0.22
CA PHE A 142 -11.35 3.14 0.67
C PHE A 142 -11.98 2.62 1.96
N GLU A 143 -11.71 1.36 2.29
CA GLU A 143 -12.22 0.71 3.50
C GLU A 143 -11.09 0.07 4.30
N ILE A 144 -11.06 0.36 5.60
CA ILE A 144 -10.20 -0.32 6.57
C ILE A 144 -11.04 -0.89 7.72
N SER A 145 -10.59 -2.02 8.26
CA SER A 145 -11.10 -2.57 9.52
C SER A 145 -9.97 -2.67 10.52
N TYR A 146 -10.22 -2.24 11.75
CA TYR A 146 -9.24 -2.33 12.82
C TYR A 146 -9.79 -3.13 13.99
N ARG A 147 -9.03 -4.12 14.44
CA ARG A 147 -9.40 -5.00 15.55
C ARG A 147 -8.83 -4.45 16.84
N VAL A 148 -9.69 -4.25 17.81
CA VAL A 148 -9.28 -3.99 19.20
C VAL A 148 -9.41 -5.31 19.95
N ILE A 149 -8.30 -5.84 20.42
CA ILE A 149 -8.23 -7.14 21.12
C ILE A 149 -7.81 -6.87 22.55
N ASP A 150 -8.60 -7.41 23.47
CA ASP A 150 -8.22 -7.39 24.88
C ASP A 150 -7.08 -8.40 25.13
N THR A 151 -5.93 -7.87 25.50
CA THR A 151 -4.75 -8.64 25.89
C THR A 151 -4.45 -8.48 27.39
N GLY A 152 -5.51 -8.28 28.21
CA GLY A 152 -5.40 -8.01 29.64
C GLY A 152 -5.42 -6.52 29.99
N ASP A 153 -5.74 -5.64 29.04
CA ASP A 153 -5.76 -4.18 29.18
C ASP A 153 -7.07 -3.53 28.68
N ASN A 154 -8.13 -4.32 28.53
CA ASN A 154 -9.42 -3.90 27.96
C ASN A 154 -9.28 -3.28 26.54
N GLY A 155 -8.23 -3.66 25.79
CA GLY A 155 -7.94 -3.18 24.45
C GLY A 155 -7.40 -1.75 24.37
N GLU A 156 -7.00 -1.15 25.49
CA GLU A 156 -6.52 0.24 25.53
C GLU A 156 -5.24 0.43 24.70
N THR A 157 -4.34 -0.54 24.70
CA THR A 157 -3.13 -0.52 23.85
C THR A 157 -3.51 -0.47 22.36
N ASP A 158 -4.47 -1.28 21.94
CA ASP A 158 -4.87 -1.29 20.53
C ASP A 158 -5.62 0.00 20.13
N LYS A 159 -6.46 0.57 21.00
CA LYS A 159 -7.09 1.89 20.79
C LYS A 159 -6.07 3.01 20.67
N LYS A 160 -5.03 2.98 21.49
CA LYS A 160 -3.90 3.90 21.41
C LYS A 160 -3.14 3.75 20.10
N TYR A 161 -2.83 2.52 19.68
CA TYR A 161 -2.10 2.26 18.44
C TYR A 161 -2.93 2.57 17.18
N PHE A 162 -4.24 2.49 17.24
CA PHE A 162 -5.08 3.01 16.16
C PHE A 162 -4.78 4.48 15.89
N LYS A 163 -4.71 5.31 16.90
CA LYS A 163 -4.42 6.73 16.78
C LYS A 163 -2.97 7.00 16.34
N GLU A 164 -2.02 6.38 17.05
CA GLU A 164 -0.58 6.66 16.88
C GLU A 164 0.03 6.02 15.63
N VAL A 165 -0.57 4.98 15.08
CA VAL A 165 -0.03 4.21 13.96
C VAL A 165 -0.93 4.33 12.74
N VAL A 166 -2.23 3.99 12.88
CA VAL A 166 -3.11 3.91 11.70
C VAL A 166 -3.45 5.31 11.20
N LEU A 167 -4.01 6.19 12.05
CA LEU A 167 -4.36 7.55 11.63
C LEU A 167 -3.13 8.35 11.21
N GLU A 168 -2.01 8.16 11.89
CA GLU A 168 -0.77 8.82 11.55
C GLU A 168 -0.20 8.35 10.19
N SER A 169 -0.26 7.06 9.91
CA SER A 169 0.18 6.54 8.61
C SER A 169 -0.69 7.01 7.45
N LEU A 170 -2.01 7.16 7.67
CA LEU A 170 -2.91 7.75 6.67
C LEU A 170 -2.59 9.21 6.42
N LYS A 171 -2.30 9.98 7.48
CA LYS A 171 -1.87 11.37 7.35
C LYS A 171 -0.56 11.47 6.54
N LEU A 172 0.44 10.67 6.85
CA LEU A 172 1.69 10.63 6.10
C LEU A 172 1.49 10.25 4.62
N LEU A 173 0.56 9.33 4.34
CA LEU A 173 0.20 9.01 2.95
C LEU A 173 -0.35 10.24 2.23
N GLN A 174 -1.24 10.99 2.87
CA GLN A 174 -1.86 12.17 2.29
C GLN A 174 -0.86 13.32 2.09
N ASP A 175 0.01 13.56 3.07
CA ASP A 175 0.89 14.73 3.09
C ASP A 175 2.12 14.56 2.18
N ASP A 176 2.67 13.34 2.06
CA ASP A 176 4.01 13.17 1.49
C ASP A 176 4.10 12.10 0.37
N TYR A 177 3.10 11.23 0.19
CA TYR A 177 3.37 9.98 -0.54
C TYR A 177 2.25 9.45 -1.45
N LEU A 178 1.21 10.20 -1.66
CA LEU A 178 0.16 9.85 -2.65
C LEU A 178 0.16 10.77 -3.84
#